data_ac60cb3717ea2450c593ae54cbcd07a5
#
_entry.id   ac60cb3717ea2450c593ae54cbcd07a5
#
_cell.length_a   1.000
_cell.length_b   1.000
_cell.length_c   1.000
_cell.angle_alpha   90.00
_cell.angle_beta   90.00
_cell.angle_gamma   90.00
#
_symmetry.space_group_name_H-M   'P 1'
#
loop_
_entity.id
_entity.type
_entity.pdbx_description
1 polymer ?
#
loop_
_entity_poly.entity_id
_entity_poly.type
_entity_poly.pdbx_seq_one_letter_code
_entity_poly.pdbx_strand_id
1 'polypeptide(L)'
;SLDLLATSPGRNSNQNNPLATVPLDSLGKVQVKPELAQVTHYNGQRVNTVQAFLTAGTLPAEVLSQFQAKLAANNFVLPPGYTYEFGGEAKEKNDALGGLVSTVGVLIIIMIAVLVLSLGSFQLAAIIGIVAIASGGLGIFSVWLFGYPFGFNPIIGTVGLIGIAVNDSIVVLDAISNHPVAKTGNPKAIQQVVLHSTRHIISTTLTTAIGFLPLLLSGGEFWQPLAVAIAGGIIGATFIALYFVPPAYYLLKLRSKKEQVLVRTDEMVIMQSKL
;
A
#
# COMPACT_ATOMS: atom_id res chain seq x y z
N SER A 1 -46.77 2.26 27.96
CA SER A 1 -46.70 1.98 29.42
C SER A 1 -45.68 0.86 29.63
N LEU A 2 -44.65 1.12 30.44
CA LEU A 2 -43.67 0.15 30.85
C LEU A 2 -44.22 -0.52 32.16
N ASP A 3 -44.56 -1.78 32.07
CA ASP A 3 -45.04 -2.53 33.21
C ASP A 3 -43.87 -3.31 33.84
N LEU A 4 -43.66 -3.10 35.12
CA LEU A 4 -42.68 -3.87 35.91
C LEU A 4 -43.35 -5.10 36.52
N LEU A 5 -42.80 -6.28 36.28
CA LEU A 5 -43.18 -7.51 36.93
C LEU A 5 -42.69 -7.50 38.38
N ALA A 6 -43.58 -7.38 39.33
CA ALA A 6 -43.26 -7.49 40.74
C ALA A 6 -43.08 -8.99 41.09
N THR A 7 -41.82 -9.47 41.16
CA THR A 7 -41.51 -10.80 41.72
C THR A 7 -41.38 -10.69 43.24
N SER A 8 -42.34 -11.21 43.97
CA SER A 8 -42.17 -11.44 45.42
C SER A 8 -41.20 -12.63 45.64
N PRO A 9 -40.10 -12.48 46.39
CA PRO A 9 -39.27 -13.60 46.78
C PRO A 9 -40.01 -14.44 47.84
N GLY A 10 -40.51 -15.61 47.47
CA GLY A 10 -40.97 -16.63 48.40
C GLY A 10 -42.47 -16.89 48.40
N ARG A 11 -43.02 -17.39 47.32
CA ARG A 11 -44.27 -18.15 47.34
C ARG A 11 -44.27 -19.21 46.25
N ASN A 12 -44.53 -20.46 46.69
CA ASN A 12 -44.61 -21.65 45.85
C ASN A 12 -45.50 -21.44 44.63
N SER A 13 -44.99 -21.79 43.49
CA SER A 13 -45.61 -21.81 42.17
C SER A 13 -46.68 -22.89 42.07
N ASN A 14 -47.87 -22.65 42.57
CA ASN A 14 -49.05 -23.43 42.21
C ASN A 14 -50.34 -22.62 42.45
N GLN A 15 -50.56 -21.60 41.62
CA GLN A 15 -51.89 -21.05 41.36
C GLN A 15 -51.82 -20.10 40.16
N ASN A 16 -52.75 -20.29 39.19
CA ASN A 16 -53.02 -19.43 38.07
C ASN A 16 -53.47 -18.03 38.54
N ASN A 17 -52.56 -17.23 39.08
CA ASN A 17 -52.84 -15.84 39.39
C ASN A 17 -52.16 -14.98 38.32
N PRO A 18 -52.88 -14.16 37.59
CA PRO A 18 -52.25 -13.22 36.66
C PRO A 18 -51.27 -12.37 37.47
N LEU A 19 -50.01 -12.35 37.05
CA LEU A 19 -48.96 -11.51 37.63
C LEU A 19 -49.52 -10.09 37.76
N ALA A 20 -49.65 -9.62 39.01
CA ALA A 20 -50.10 -8.26 39.25
C ALA A 20 -49.00 -7.33 38.75
N THR A 21 -49.24 -6.74 37.57
CA THR A 21 -48.38 -5.68 37.01
C THR A 21 -48.78 -4.37 37.66
N VAL A 22 -47.79 -3.65 38.18
CA VAL A 22 -47.97 -2.30 38.70
C VAL A 22 -47.47 -1.33 37.65
N PRO A 23 -48.30 -0.39 37.17
CA PRO A 23 -47.84 0.65 36.21
C PRO A 23 -46.69 1.45 36.80
N LEU A 24 -45.64 1.69 36.00
CA LEU A 24 -44.47 2.45 36.43
C LEU A 24 -44.83 3.85 36.95
N ASP A 25 -45.86 4.46 36.35
CA ASP A 25 -46.36 5.78 36.74
C ASP A 25 -46.92 5.84 38.18
N SER A 26 -47.31 4.68 38.77
CA SER A 26 -47.77 4.62 40.16
C SER A 26 -46.62 4.50 41.17
N LEU A 27 -45.42 4.14 40.69
CA LEU A 27 -44.22 4.01 41.52
C LEU A 27 -43.37 5.27 41.55
N GLY A 28 -43.51 6.18 40.58
CA GLY A 28 -42.75 7.41 40.53
C GLY A 28 -42.87 8.15 39.21
N LYS A 29 -42.26 9.31 39.14
CA LYS A 29 -42.18 10.10 37.89
C LYS A 29 -40.88 9.79 37.18
N VAL A 30 -40.94 9.32 35.92
CA VAL A 30 -39.78 9.15 35.06
C VAL A 30 -39.34 10.51 34.58
N GLN A 31 -38.15 10.90 34.97
CA GLN A 31 -37.52 12.14 34.48
C GLN A 31 -36.25 11.81 33.74
N VAL A 32 -36.06 12.39 32.55
CA VAL A 32 -34.79 12.32 31.83
C VAL A 32 -33.88 13.39 32.42
N LYS A 33 -32.82 12.96 33.12
CA LYS A 33 -31.78 13.86 33.60
C LYS A 33 -30.58 13.77 32.66
N PRO A 34 -30.04 14.87 32.16
CA PRO A 34 -28.80 14.85 31.42
C PRO A 34 -27.67 14.49 32.39
N GLU A 35 -27.03 13.36 32.13
CA GLU A 35 -25.81 12.90 32.82
C GLU A 35 -24.64 12.89 31.84
N LEU A 36 -23.44 13.23 32.36
CA LEU A 36 -22.21 13.06 31.61
C LEU A 36 -21.89 11.55 31.55
N ALA A 37 -22.23 10.89 30.45
CA ALA A 37 -22.03 9.46 30.29
C ALA A 37 -20.55 9.05 30.27
N GLN A 38 -19.69 9.88 29.69
CA GLN A 38 -18.25 9.63 29.61
C GLN A 38 -17.47 10.94 29.49
N VAL A 39 -16.41 11.07 30.26
CA VAL A 39 -15.42 12.16 30.12
C VAL A 39 -14.15 11.57 29.51
N THR A 40 -13.93 11.85 28.23
CA THR A 40 -12.77 11.35 27.51
C THR A 40 -11.55 12.22 27.80
N HIS A 41 -10.42 11.59 28.07
CA HIS A 41 -9.13 12.26 28.22
C HIS A 41 -8.16 11.75 27.15
N TYR A 42 -7.41 12.68 26.58
CA TYR A 42 -6.31 12.41 25.64
C TYR A 42 -5.06 13.11 26.15
N ASN A 43 -3.96 12.38 26.33
CA ASN A 43 -2.73 12.88 26.95
C ASN A 43 -2.94 13.60 28.28
N GLY A 44 -3.85 13.09 29.14
CA GLY A 44 -4.17 13.67 30.45
C GLY A 44 -5.07 14.91 30.40
N GLN A 45 -5.43 15.40 29.23
CA GLN A 45 -6.33 16.55 29.05
C GLN A 45 -7.73 16.06 28.68
N ARG A 46 -8.75 16.78 29.22
CA ARG A 46 -10.13 16.52 28.85
C ARG A 46 -10.38 16.94 27.40
N VAL A 47 -10.93 16.04 26.60
CA VAL A 47 -11.22 16.30 25.19
C VAL A 47 -12.69 16.09 24.87
N ASN A 48 -13.18 16.87 23.91
CA ASN A 48 -14.45 16.64 23.24
C ASN A 48 -14.18 16.38 21.77
N THR A 49 -14.67 15.25 21.24
CA THR A 49 -14.42 14.85 19.85
C THR A 49 -15.63 15.16 19.00
N VAL A 50 -15.42 15.95 17.95
CA VAL A 50 -16.42 16.20 16.91
C VAL A 50 -16.07 15.31 15.72
N GLN A 51 -16.96 14.40 15.35
CA GLN A 51 -16.78 13.46 14.24
C GLN A 51 -17.67 13.88 13.07
N ALA A 52 -17.10 13.88 11.88
CA ALA A 52 -17.82 14.06 10.62
C ALA A 52 -17.65 12.78 9.78
N PHE A 53 -18.75 12.26 9.24
CA PHE A 53 -18.77 11.12 8.34
C PHE A 53 -18.89 11.63 6.90
N LEU A 54 -18.05 11.10 6.03
CA LEU A 54 -18.03 11.48 4.63
C LEU A 54 -18.80 10.47 3.79
N THR A 55 -19.31 10.92 2.65
CA THR A 55 -19.89 10.02 1.65
C THR A 55 -18.79 9.19 0.97
N ALA A 56 -19.16 7.98 0.59
CA ALA A 56 -18.29 7.07 -0.15
C ALA A 56 -17.64 7.74 -1.38
N GLY A 57 -16.38 7.44 -1.62
CA GLY A 57 -15.63 7.99 -2.75
C GLY A 57 -15.04 9.40 -2.55
N THR A 58 -15.24 10.02 -1.38
CA THR A 58 -14.68 11.35 -1.06
C THR A 58 -13.38 11.19 -0.26
N LEU A 59 -12.30 11.87 -0.67
CA LEU A 59 -11.04 11.84 0.07
C LEU A 59 -11.13 12.68 1.36
N PRO A 60 -10.90 12.10 2.54
CA PRO A 60 -10.92 12.82 3.81
C PRO A 60 -9.97 14.03 3.85
N ALA A 61 -8.80 13.90 3.23
CA ALA A 61 -7.80 14.95 3.18
C ALA A 61 -8.28 16.20 2.41
N GLU A 62 -9.05 16.01 1.33
CA GLU A 62 -9.58 17.11 0.53
C GLU A 62 -10.68 17.87 1.29
N VAL A 63 -11.60 17.13 1.91
CA VAL A 63 -12.67 17.74 2.73
C VAL A 63 -12.08 18.47 3.93
N LEU A 64 -11.07 17.88 4.59
CA LEU A 64 -10.39 18.51 5.70
C LEU A 64 -9.71 19.82 5.28
N SER A 65 -9.04 19.85 4.13
CA SER A 65 -8.40 21.08 3.63
C SER A 65 -9.41 22.19 3.35
N GLN A 66 -10.56 21.84 2.74
CA GLN A 66 -11.65 22.78 2.52
C GLN A 66 -12.27 23.29 3.83
N PHE A 67 -12.41 22.40 4.82
CA PHE A 67 -12.92 22.78 6.14
C PHE A 67 -11.96 23.72 6.87
N GLN A 68 -10.67 23.45 6.85
CA GLN A 68 -9.64 24.33 7.42
C GLN A 68 -9.63 25.70 6.75
N ALA A 69 -9.77 25.74 5.42
CA ALA A 69 -9.86 27.01 4.67
C ALA A 69 -11.11 27.81 5.09
N LYS A 70 -12.25 27.17 5.32
CA LYS A 70 -13.46 27.81 5.80
C LYS A 70 -13.34 28.33 7.26
N LEU A 71 -12.66 27.57 8.13
CA LEU A 71 -12.39 28.05 9.51
C LEU A 71 -11.52 29.30 9.49
N ALA A 72 -10.47 29.29 8.65
CA ALA A 72 -9.60 30.48 8.51
C ALA A 72 -10.34 31.69 7.92
N ALA A 73 -11.16 31.45 6.88
CA ALA A 73 -11.94 32.53 6.26
C ALA A 73 -12.98 33.18 7.22
N ASN A 74 -13.52 32.40 8.15
CA ASN A 74 -14.47 32.86 9.15
C ASN A 74 -13.81 33.39 10.44
N ASN A 75 -12.48 33.50 10.49
CA ASN A 75 -11.73 33.93 11.67
C ASN A 75 -12.15 33.15 12.93
N PHE A 76 -12.33 31.86 12.84
CA PHE A 76 -12.77 31.03 13.95
C PHE A 76 -11.72 31.02 15.07
N VAL A 77 -12.08 31.59 16.22
CA VAL A 77 -11.22 31.66 17.40
C VAL A 77 -11.87 30.87 18.53
N LEU A 78 -11.14 30.00 19.17
CA LEU A 78 -11.59 29.31 20.36
C LEU A 78 -11.51 30.20 21.59
N PRO A 79 -12.37 29.98 22.61
CA PRO A 79 -12.23 30.62 23.91
C PRO A 79 -10.85 30.40 24.54
N PRO A 80 -10.37 31.31 25.39
CA PRO A 80 -9.09 31.10 26.09
C PRO A 80 -9.04 29.78 26.86
N GLY A 81 -7.94 29.05 26.72
CA GLY A 81 -7.75 27.75 27.38
C GLY A 81 -8.22 26.54 26.55
N TYR A 82 -8.80 26.75 25.36
CA TYR A 82 -9.14 25.65 24.44
C TYR A 82 -8.20 25.62 23.25
N THR A 83 -7.85 24.43 22.84
CA THR A 83 -7.11 24.16 21.62
C THR A 83 -7.85 23.11 20.80
N TYR A 84 -7.72 23.12 19.48
CA TYR A 84 -8.24 22.06 18.64
C TYR A 84 -7.12 21.40 17.87
N GLU A 85 -7.29 20.12 17.65
CA GLU A 85 -6.38 19.30 16.84
C GLU A 85 -7.21 18.51 15.85
N PHE A 86 -6.75 18.48 14.59
CA PHE A 86 -7.38 17.66 13.57
C PHE A 86 -6.81 16.25 13.66
N GLY A 87 -7.67 15.27 13.92
CA GLY A 87 -7.36 13.85 13.96
C GLY A 87 -7.91 13.10 12.76
N GLY A 88 -7.97 11.78 12.89
CA GLY A 88 -8.53 10.87 11.91
C GLY A 88 -7.55 10.50 10.80
N GLU A 89 -8.07 9.90 9.72
CA GLU A 89 -7.28 9.30 8.64
C GLU A 89 -6.24 10.25 8.04
N ALA A 90 -6.54 11.54 7.93
CA ALA A 90 -5.61 12.52 7.36
C ALA A 90 -4.37 12.72 8.22
N LYS A 91 -4.50 12.72 9.55
CA LYS A 91 -3.38 12.81 10.49
C LYS A 91 -2.58 11.50 10.48
N GLU A 92 -3.24 10.37 10.63
CA GLU A 92 -2.60 9.05 10.61
C GLU A 92 -1.84 8.82 9.30
N LYS A 93 -2.41 9.26 8.16
CA LYS A 93 -1.74 9.24 6.87
C LYS A 93 -0.45 10.07 6.88
N ASN A 94 -0.50 11.31 7.36
CA ASN A 94 0.66 12.20 7.37
C ASN A 94 1.76 11.69 8.31
N ASP A 95 1.40 11.18 9.48
CA ASP A 95 2.33 10.59 10.44
C ASP A 95 2.96 9.32 9.88
N ALA A 96 2.16 8.45 9.26
CA ALA A 96 2.64 7.24 8.59
C ALA A 96 3.52 7.57 7.38
N LEU A 97 3.15 8.53 6.53
CA LEU A 97 3.97 8.95 5.39
C LEU A 97 5.28 9.58 5.84
N GLY A 98 5.27 10.40 6.90
CA GLY A 98 6.49 10.97 7.49
C GLY A 98 7.45 9.88 7.98
N GLY A 99 6.94 8.89 8.70
CA GLY A 99 7.70 7.71 9.13
C GLY A 99 8.20 6.86 7.97
N LEU A 100 7.35 6.64 6.95
CA LEU A 100 7.72 5.88 5.76
C LEU A 100 8.84 6.57 4.96
N VAL A 101 8.73 7.87 4.69
CA VAL A 101 9.73 8.60 3.89
C VAL A 101 11.12 8.52 4.53
N SER A 102 11.22 8.67 5.85
CA SER A 102 12.50 8.56 6.55
C SER A 102 13.07 7.13 6.50
N THR A 103 12.23 6.10 6.62
CA THR A 103 12.64 4.69 6.62
C THR A 103 12.90 4.17 5.22
N VAL A 104 12.06 4.52 4.24
CA VAL A 104 12.17 4.06 2.84
C VAL A 104 13.49 4.51 2.22
N GLY A 105 14.00 5.70 2.53
CA GLY A 105 15.30 6.15 2.05
C GLY A 105 16.43 5.19 2.43
N VAL A 106 16.50 4.78 3.68
CA VAL A 106 17.48 3.80 4.16
C VAL A 106 17.26 2.43 3.51
N LEU A 107 16.02 1.97 3.42
CA LEU A 107 15.69 0.69 2.80
C LEU A 107 16.06 0.65 1.31
N ILE A 108 15.86 1.74 0.56
CA ILE A 108 16.28 1.82 -0.85
C ILE A 108 17.80 1.69 -0.97
N ILE A 109 18.58 2.36 -0.11
CA ILE A 109 20.04 2.24 -0.11
C ILE A 109 20.47 0.81 0.15
N ILE A 110 19.90 0.16 1.17
CA ILE A 110 20.17 -1.24 1.50
C ILE A 110 19.77 -2.15 0.33
N MET A 111 18.61 -1.94 -0.25
CA MET A 111 18.11 -2.70 -1.41
C MET A 111 19.07 -2.59 -2.59
N ILE A 112 19.52 -1.37 -2.93
CA ILE A 112 20.49 -1.16 -4.03
C ILE A 112 21.80 -1.87 -3.72
N ALA A 113 22.31 -1.77 -2.48
CA ALA A 113 23.53 -2.45 -2.07
C ALA A 113 23.41 -3.98 -2.21
N VAL A 114 22.32 -4.57 -1.73
CA VAL A 114 22.04 -6.01 -1.86
C VAL A 114 21.92 -6.42 -3.32
N LEU A 115 21.22 -5.64 -4.14
CA LEU A 115 21.07 -5.92 -5.59
C LEU A 115 22.44 -5.89 -6.29
N VAL A 116 23.26 -4.89 -6.01
CA VAL A 116 24.60 -4.78 -6.60
C VAL A 116 25.50 -5.93 -6.17
N LEU A 117 25.46 -6.32 -4.90
CA LEU A 117 26.21 -7.46 -4.39
C LEU A 117 25.73 -8.79 -4.98
N SER A 118 24.42 -8.99 -5.10
CA SER A 118 23.83 -10.21 -5.64
C SER A 118 24.08 -10.37 -7.14
N LEU A 119 23.92 -9.30 -7.92
CA LEU A 119 24.07 -9.33 -9.38
C LEU A 119 25.50 -9.00 -9.86
N GLY A 120 26.38 -8.58 -8.97
CA GLY A 120 27.75 -8.20 -9.29
C GLY A 120 27.88 -7.01 -10.26
N SER A 121 26.82 -6.20 -10.43
CA SER A 121 26.79 -5.12 -11.44
C SER A 121 25.80 -4.02 -11.11
N PHE A 122 26.29 -2.78 -11.05
CA PHE A 122 25.44 -1.57 -10.96
C PHE A 122 24.48 -1.41 -12.13
N GLN A 123 24.89 -1.82 -13.34
CA GLN A 123 24.05 -1.72 -14.52
C GLN A 123 22.83 -2.64 -14.45
N LEU A 124 23.01 -3.84 -13.91
CA LEU A 124 21.90 -4.78 -13.71
C LEU A 124 20.95 -4.30 -12.60
N ALA A 125 21.51 -3.76 -11.51
CA ALA A 125 20.71 -3.14 -10.45
C ALA A 125 19.90 -1.92 -10.98
N ALA A 126 20.45 -1.15 -11.91
CA ALA A 126 19.75 -0.04 -12.57
C ALA A 126 18.55 -0.50 -13.40
N ILE A 127 18.62 -1.65 -14.09
CA ILE A 127 17.46 -2.24 -14.80
C ILE A 127 16.33 -2.49 -13.81
N ILE A 128 16.64 -3.09 -12.65
CA ILE A 128 15.63 -3.35 -11.60
C ILE A 128 15.05 -2.05 -11.07
N GLY A 129 15.89 -1.02 -10.89
CA GLY A 129 15.44 0.31 -10.49
C GLY A 129 14.42 0.93 -11.48
N ILE A 130 14.65 0.77 -12.78
CA ILE A 130 13.69 1.21 -13.81
C ILE A 130 12.38 0.43 -13.71
N VAL A 131 12.45 -0.88 -13.51
CA VAL A 131 11.25 -1.71 -13.31
C VAL A 131 10.49 -1.29 -12.06
N ALA A 132 11.18 -0.99 -10.96
CA ALA A 132 10.58 -0.50 -9.73
C ALA A 132 9.77 0.77 -9.95
N ILE A 133 10.34 1.75 -10.66
CA ILE A 133 9.66 3.01 -10.99
C ILE A 133 8.47 2.76 -11.92
N ALA A 134 8.65 1.95 -12.96
CA ALA A 134 7.60 1.65 -13.93
C ALA A 134 6.43 0.90 -13.28
N SER A 135 6.72 -0.07 -12.40
CA SER A 135 5.67 -0.80 -11.67
C SER A 135 4.91 0.08 -10.68
N GLY A 136 5.58 1.05 -10.05
CA GLY A 136 4.90 2.08 -9.27
C GLY A 136 3.89 2.87 -10.11
N GLY A 137 4.26 3.26 -11.32
CA GLY A 137 3.36 3.89 -12.29
C GLY A 137 2.16 3.00 -12.67
N LEU A 138 2.39 1.69 -12.82
CA LEU A 138 1.31 0.73 -13.12
C LEU A 138 0.33 0.54 -11.95
N GLY A 139 0.82 0.57 -10.71
CA GLY A 139 -0.06 0.56 -9.54
C GLY A 139 -1.00 1.77 -9.50
N ILE A 140 -0.45 2.96 -9.72
CA ILE A 140 -1.23 4.21 -9.81
C ILE A 140 -2.20 4.15 -10.98
N PHE A 141 -1.75 3.70 -12.14
CA PHE A 141 -2.61 3.54 -13.33
C PHE A 141 -3.76 2.57 -13.10
N SER A 142 -3.51 1.45 -12.40
CA SER A 142 -4.56 0.49 -12.03
C SER A 142 -5.63 1.13 -11.16
N VAL A 143 -5.25 1.89 -10.12
CA VAL A 143 -6.18 2.59 -9.24
C VAL A 143 -7.04 3.59 -10.02
N TRP A 144 -6.41 4.35 -10.94
CA TRP A 144 -7.11 5.28 -11.80
C TRP A 144 -8.09 4.57 -12.77
N LEU A 145 -7.66 3.46 -13.37
CA LEU A 145 -8.48 2.70 -14.33
C LEU A 145 -9.75 2.15 -13.69
N PHE A 146 -9.68 1.74 -12.43
CA PHE A 146 -10.83 1.23 -11.68
C PHE A 146 -11.64 2.33 -10.97
N GLY A 147 -11.27 3.61 -11.14
CA GLY A 147 -12.01 4.75 -10.62
C GLY A 147 -11.92 4.96 -9.11
N TYR A 148 -10.91 4.39 -8.44
CA TYR A 148 -10.72 4.61 -7.01
C TYR A 148 -9.95 5.90 -6.74
N PRO A 149 -10.29 6.62 -5.65
CA PRO A 149 -9.54 7.80 -5.23
C PRO A 149 -8.13 7.40 -4.76
N PHE A 150 -7.13 8.22 -5.14
CA PHE A 150 -5.74 7.97 -4.76
C PHE A 150 -5.45 8.47 -3.35
N GLY A 151 -5.83 7.67 -2.35
CA GLY A 151 -5.63 7.93 -0.92
C GLY A 151 -4.44 7.19 -0.33
N PHE A 152 -4.45 6.97 0.99
CA PHE A 152 -3.39 6.30 1.73
C PHE A 152 -3.20 4.82 1.33
N ASN A 153 -4.30 4.08 1.23
CA ASN A 153 -4.25 2.65 0.92
C ASN A 153 -3.70 2.32 -0.47
N PRO A 154 -4.07 3.04 -1.56
CA PRO A 154 -3.40 2.89 -2.85
C PRO A 154 -1.90 3.15 -2.82
N ILE A 155 -1.42 4.10 -2.00
CA ILE A 155 0.01 4.36 -1.85
C ILE A 155 0.72 3.14 -1.27
N ILE A 156 0.20 2.58 -0.18
CA ILE A 156 0.75 1.36 0.44
C ILE A 156 0.71 0.19 -0.55
N GLY A 157 -0.41 0.01 -1.25
CA GLY A 157 -0.55 -1.01 -2.29
C GLY A 157 0.49 -0.87 -3.40
N THR A 158 0.72 0.35 -3.87
CA THR A 158 1.72 0.64 -4.91
C THR A 158 3.14 0.34 -4.43
N VAL A 159 3.50 0.69 -3.18
CA VAL A 159 4.79 0.34 -2.58
C VAL A 159 4.96 -1.19 -2.49
N GLY A 160 3.91 -1.90 -2.06
CA GLY A 160 3.89 -3.36 -2.04
C GLY A 160 4.09 -3.98 -3.44
N LEU A 161 3.41 -3.42 -4.46
CA LEU A 161 3.55 -3.84 -5.85
C LEU A 161 4.99 -3.67 -6.36
N ILE A 162 5.66 -2.56 -6.03
CA ILE A 162 7.07 -2.33 -6.39
C ILE A 162 7.94 -3.46 -5.85
N GLY A 163 7.75 -3.87 -4.60
CA GLY A 163 8.50 -4.98 -3.99
C GLY A 163 8.31 -6.30 -4.74
N ILE A 164 7.09 -6.62 -5.14
CA ILE A 164 6.77 -7.84 -5.90
C ILE A 164 7.40 -7.78 -7.31
N ALA A 165 7.29 -6.66 -8.01
CA ALA A 165 7.85 -6.47 -9.34
C ALA A 165 9.39 -6.53 -9.36
N VAL A 166 10.04 -5.97 -8.33
CA VAL A 166 11.49 -6.09 -8.11
C VAL A 166 11.87 -7.56 -7.95
N ASN A 167 11.15 -8.32 -7.10
CA ASN A 167 11.39 -9.74 -6.89
C ASN A 167 11.30 -10.54 -8.19
N ASP A 168 10.24 -10.35 -8.98
CA ASP A 168 10.06 -11.05 -10.27
C ASP A 168 11.18 -10.70 -11.26
N SER A 169 11.63 -9.45 -11.28
CA SER A 169 12.72 -8.99 -12.15
C SER A 169 14.08 -9.55 -11.73
N ILE A 170 14.33 -9.72 -10.43
CA ILE A 170 15.52 -10.38 -9.92
C ILE A 170 15.58 -11.80 -10.41
N VAL A 171 14.47 -12.55 -10.34
CA VAL A 171 14.40 -13.95 -10.80
C VAL A 171 14.79 -14.07 -12.28
N VAL A 172 14.30 -13.17 -13.14
CA VAL A 172 14.65 -13.15 -14.57
C VAL A 172 16.13 -12.83 -14.77
N LEU A 173 16.63 -11.76 -14.13
CA LEU A 173 18.02 -11.34 -14.28
C LEU A 173 19.01 -12.36 -13.74
N ASP A 174 18.72 -12.93 -12.59
CA ASP A 174 19.55 -13.96 -11.96
C ASP A 174 19.63 -15.21 -12.85
N ALA A 175 18.49 -15.69 -13.36
CA ALA A 175 18.44 -16.81 -14.27
C ALA A 175 19.27 -16.56 -15.56
N ILE A 176 19.23 -15.34 -16.12
CA ILE A 176 20.02 -15.00 -17.32
C ILE A 176 21.51 -14.88 -16.97
N SER A 177 21.87 -14.21 -15.86
CA SER A 177 23.28 -13.95 -15.49
C SER A 177 24.02 -15.19 -15.03
N ASN A 178 23.34 -16.17 -14.47
CA ASN A 178 23.93 -17.44 -14.03
C ASN A 178 23.96 -18.52 -15.13
N HIS A 179 23.23 -18.33 -16.25
CA HIS A 179 23.22 -19.31 -17.32
C HIS A 179 24.51 -19.21 -18.18
N PRO A 180 25.24 -20.33 -18.43
CA PRO A 180 26.58 -20.31 -19.05
C PRO A 180 26.63 -19.62 -20.42
N VAL A 181 25.59 -19.76 -21.23
CA VAL A 181 25.52 -19.17 -22.58
C VAL A 181 24.76 -17.85 -22.59
N ALA A 182 23.69 -17.69 -21.82
CA ALA A 182 22.90 -16.45 -21.81
C ALA A 182 23.70 -15.26 -21.23
N LYS A 183 24.58 -15.52 -20.26
CA LYS A 183 25.45 -14.47 -19.67
C LYS A 183 26.39 -13.79 -20.68
N THR A 184 26.70 -14.43 -21.79
CA THR A 184 27.53 -13.83 -22.86
C THR A 184 26.73 -12.94 -23.81
N GLY A 185 25.41 -12.80 -23.60
CA GLY A 185 24.54 -12.01 -24.45
C GLY A 185 24.02 -12.75 -25.69
N ASN A 186 23.98 -14.09 -25.68
CA ASN A 186 23.39 -14.86 -26.78
C ASN A 186 21.84 -14.73 -26.72
N PRO A 187 21.19 -14.15 -27.75
CA PRO A 187 19.77 -13.86 -27.71
C PRO A 187 18.90 -15.12 -27.65
N LYS A 188 19.28 -16.20 -28.32
CA LYS A 188 18.54 -17.46 -28.29
C LYS A 188 18.59 -18.10 -26.90
N ALA A 189 19.76 -18.08 -26.24
CA ALA A 189 19.91 -18.60 -24.90
C ALA A 189 19.14 -17.76 -23.87
N ILE A 190 19.17 -16.44 -24.00
CA ILE A 190 18.37 -15.51 -23.17
C ILE A 190 16.88 -15.87 -23.31
N GLN A 191 16.38 -16.01 -24.54
CA GLN A 191 14.99 -16.37 -24.80
C GLN A 191 14.59 -17.71 -24.14
N GLN A 192 15.43 -18.73 -24.22
CA GLN A 192 15.17 -20.03 -23.60
C GLN A 192 15.09 -19.92 -22.07
N VAL A 193 16.00 -19.19 -21.45
CA VAL A 193 16.02 -18.97 -20.00
C VAL A 193 14.77 -18.23 -19.55
N VAL A 194 14.37 -17.17 -20.29
CA VAL A 194 13.17 -16.41 -19.97
C VAL A 194 11.92 -17.27 -20.10
N LEU A 195 11.80 -18.08 -21.16
CA LEU A 195 10.68 -18.99 -21.32
C LEU A 195 10.57 -20.00 -20.16
N HIS A 196 11.70 -20.47 -19.65
CA HIS A 196 11.72 -21.34 -18.48
C HIS A 196 11.26 -20.63 -17.20
N SER A 197 11.73 -19.39 -17.00
CA SER A 197 11.34 -18.54 -15.85
C SER A 197 9.89 -18.07 -15.92
N THR A 198 9.32 -17.94 -17.13
CA THR A 198 7.97 -17.42 -17.37
C THR A 198 6.91 -18.22 -16.61
N ARG A 199 7.04 -19.56 -16.57
CA ARG A 199 6.09 -20.42 -15.87
C ARG A 199 6.01 -20.08 -14.37
N HIS A 200 7.16 -19.86 -13.74
CA HIS A 200 7.23 -19.51 -12.33
C HIS A 200 6.62 -18.13 -12.07
N ILE A 201 6.99 -17.15 -12.89
CA ILE A 201 6.54 -15.76 -12.74
C ILE A 201 5.03 -15.64 -12.98
N ILE A 202 4.48 -16.28 -14.01
CA ILE A 202 3.04 -16.29 -14.24
C ILE A 202 2.29 -16.97 -13.08
N SER A 203 2.85 -18.06 -12.53
CA SER A 203 2.26 -18.73 -11.37
C SER A 203 2.22 -17.81 -10.16
N THR A 204 3.30 -17.08 -9.84
CA THR A 204 3.34 -16.11 -8.73
C THR A 204 2.40 -14.93 -8.95
N THR A 205 2.37 -14.39 -10.16
CA THR A 205 1.44 -13.31 -10.54
C THR A 205 -0.01 -13.74 -10.34
N LEU A 206 -0.38 -14.91 -10.86
CA LEU A 206 -1.74 -15.44 -10.77
C LEU A 206 -2.13 -15.72 -9.31
N THR A 207 -1.23 -16.34 -8.55
CA THR A 207 -1.47 -16.63 -7.13
C THR A 207 -1.64 -15.35 -6.33
N THR A 208 -0.82 -14.34 -6.59
CA THR A 208 -0.94 -13.03 -5.92
C THR A 208 -2.24 -12.34 -6.31
N ALA A 209 -2.57 -12.25 -7.60
CA ALA A 209 -3.80 -11.61 -8.05
C ALA A 209 -5.05 -12.28 -7.47
N ILE A 210 -5.09 -13.63 -7.46
CA ILE A 210 -6.18 -14.40 -6.86
C ILE A 210 -6.20 -14.22 -5.33
N GLY A 211 -5.03 -14.14 -4.68
CA GLY A 211 -4.91 -13.90 -3.23
C GLY A 211 -5.53 -12.57 -2.79
N PHE A 212 -5.50 -11.55 -3.65
CA PHE A 212 -6.16 -10.26 -3.39
C PHE A 212 -7.64 -10.22 -3.79
N LEU A 213 -8.16 -11.26 -4.47
CA LEU A 213 -9.56 -11.32 -4.91
C LEU A 213 -10.58 -11.21 -3.76
N PRO A 214 -10.42 -11.89 -2.61
CA PRO A 214 -11.31 -11.72 -1.48
C PRO A 214 -11.35 -10.28 -0.97
N LEU A 215 -10.20 -9.59 -0.97
CA LEU A 215 -10.11 -8.21 -0.54
C LEU A 215 -10.79 -7.26 -1.53
N LEU A 216 -10.73 -7.55 -2.83
CA LEU A 216 -11.46 -6.84 -3.86
C LEU A 216 -12.97 -6.98 -3.74
N LEU A 217 -13.46 -8.19 -3.41
CA LEU A 217 -14.89 -8.50 -3.39
C LEU A 217 -15.55 -8.14 -2.05
N SER A 218 -14.85 -8.30 -0.92
CA SER A 218 -15.42 -8.20 0.41
C SER A 218 -14.69 -7.20 1.32
N GLY A 219 -13.59 -6.57 0.86
CA GLY A 219 -12.75 -5.69 1.68
C GLY A 219 -13.35 -4.32 2.00
N GLY A 220 -14.52 -3.98 1.42
CA GLY A 220 -15.14 -2.68 1.56
C GLY A 220 -14.31 -1.56 0.94
N GLU A 221 -14.85 -0.33 0.97
CA GLU A 221 -14.25 0.84 0.31
C GLU A 221 -12.85 1.20 0.79
N PHE A 222 -12.49 0.77 2.00
CA PHE A 222 -11.17 1.06 2.60
C PHE A 222 -10.06 0.19 2.00
N TRP A 223 -10.27 -1.12 1.83
CA TRP A 223 -9.23 -2.05 1.40
C TRP A 223 -9.19 -2.30 -0.10
N GLN A 224 -10.30 -2.09 -0.80
CA GLN A 224 -10.39 -2.30 -2.25
C GLN A 224 -9.34 -1.52 -3.05
N PRO A 225 -9.07 -0.21 -2.77
CA PRO A 225 -8.08 0.54 -3.52
C PRO A 225 -6.65 -0.01 -3.40
N LEU A 226 -6.29 -0.56 -2.23
CA LEU A 226 -5.02 -1.26 -2.00
C LEU A 226 -4.94 -2.53 -2.86
N ALA A 227 -6.00 -3.34 -2.81
CA ALA A 227 -6.07 -4.59 -3.57
C ALA A 227 -6.01 -4.35 -5.08
N VAL A 228 -6.68 -3.31 -5.58
CA VAL A 228 -6.65 -2.90 -6.99
C VAL A 228 -5.24 -2.45 -7.40
N ALA A 229 -4.56 -1.67 -6.56
CA ALA A 229 -3.19 -1.23 -6.85
C ALA A 229 -2.25 -2.43 -7.04
N ILE A 230 -2.35 -3.44 -6.17
CA ILE A 230 -1.49 -4.63 -6.24
C ILE A 230 -1.96 -5.59 -7.34
N ALA A 231 -3.21 -6.07 -7.29
CA ALA A 231 -3.70 -7.11 -8.19
C ALA A 231 -3.77 -6.65 -9.65
N GLY A 232 -4.17 -5.40 -9.89
CA GLY A 232 -4.19 -4.83 -11.23
C GLY A 232 -2.78 -4.47 -11.72
N GLY A 233 -1.97 -3.88 -10.86
CA GLY A 233 -0.61 -3.46 -11.19
C GLY A 233 0.35 -4.62 -11.44
N ILE A 234 0.20 -5.76 -10.73
CA ILE A 234 1.11 -6.91 -10.87
C ILE A 234 1.04 -7.52 -12.28
N ILE A 235 -0.13 -7.51 -12.93
CA ILE A 235 -0.28 -8.01 -14.29
C ILE A 235 0.64 -7.21 -15.23
N GLY A 236 0.59 -5.87 -15.16
CA GLY A 236 1.46 -5.00 -15.94
C GLY A 236 2.94 -5.14 -15.56
N ALA A 237 3.26 -5.26 -14.27
CA ALA A 237 4.61 -5.46 -13.78
C ALA A 237 5.23 -6.76 -14.31
N THR A 238 4.46 -7.84 -14.40
CA THR A 238 4.87 -9.11 -15.01
C THR A 238 5.21 -8.95 -16.49
N PHE A 239 4.42 -8.19 -17.24
CA PHE A 239 4.77 -7.87 -18.62
C PHE A 239 6.11 -7.12 -18.72
N ILE A 240 6.35 -6.13 -17.84
CA ILE A 240 7.63 -5.42 -17.79
C ILE A 240 8.78 -6.39 -17.46
N ALA A 241 8.62 -7.25 -16.46
CA ALA A 241 9.66 -8.20 -16.07
C ALA A 241 10.03 -9.18 -17.21
N LEU A 242 9.04 -9.66 -17.97
CA LEU A 242 9.27 -10.65 -19.03
C LEU A 242 9.67 -10.02 -20.37
N TYR A 243 9.20 -8.84 -20.71
CA TYR A 243 9.43 -8.23 -22.03
C TYR A 243 10.43 -7.07 -22.01
N PHE A 244 10.61 -6.36 -20.90
CA PHE A 244 11.57 -5.28 -20.80
C PHE A 244 12.93 -5.73 -20.29
N VAL A 245 12.96 -6.57 -19.25
CA VAL A 245 14.21 -6.97 -18.57
C VAL A 245 15.17 -7.73 -19.50
N PRO A 246 14.74 -8.74 -20.30
CA PRO A 246 15.65 -9.48 -21.17
C PRO A 246 16.28 -8.64 -22.29
N PRO A 247 15.52 -7.81 -23.04
CA PRO A 247 16.13 -6.89 -24.02
C PRO A 247 17.06 -5.85 -23.37
N ALA A 248 16.71 -5.32 -22.20
CA ALA A 248 17.57 -4.39 -21.48
C ALA A 248 18.92 -5.04 -21.11
N TYR A 249 18.88 -6.27 -20.60
CA TYR A 249 20.09 -7.07 -20.36
C TYR A 249 20.92 -7.29 -21.61
N TYR A 250 20.28 -7.67 -22.71
CA TYR A 250 20.94 -7.89 -24.01
C TYR A 250 21.63 -6.63 -24.51
N LEU A 251 20.95 -5.50 -24.47
CA LEU A 251 21.51 -4.21 -24.89
C LEU A 251 22.72 -3.79 -24.05
N LEU A 252 22.68 -4.00 -22.76
CA LEU A 252 23.83 -3.74 -21.87
C LEU A 252 25.04 -4.60 -22.26
N LYS A 253 24.82 -5.88 -22.55
CA LYS A 253 25.91 -6.79 -22.96
C LYS A 253 26.49 -6.44 -24.32
N LEU A 254 25.66 -6.01 -25.28
CA LEU A 254 26.13 -5.50 -26.56
C LEU A 254 27.01 -4.26 -26.40
N ARG A 255 26.61 -3.31 -25.55
CA ARG A 255 27.37 -2.09 -25.29
C ARG A 255 28.72 -2.41 -24.65
N SER A 256 28.74 -3.24 -23.64
CA SER A 256 29.98 -3.67 -22.96
C SER A 256 30.94 -4.40 -23.94
N LYS A 257 30.44 -5.24 -24.82
CA LYS A 257 31.24 -5.93 -25.83
C LYS A 257 31.84 -4.96 -26.85
N LYS A 258 31.07 -3.94 -27.26
CA LYS A 258 31.56 -2.92 -28.19
C LYS A 258 32.67 -2.06 -27.59
N GLU A 259 32.55 -1.68 -26.31
CA GLU A 259 33.57 -0.93 -25.58
C GLU A 259 34.86 -1.77 -25.45
N GLN A 260 34.78 -3.06 -25.14
CA GLN A 260 35.97 -3.93 -25.06
C GLN A 260 36.68 -4.08 -26.41
N VAL A 261 35.96 -4.14 -27.53
CA VAL A 261 36.53 -4.21 -28.86
C VAL A 261 37.25 -2.89 -29.19
N LEU A 262 36.68 -1.75 -28.91
CA LEU A 262 37.31 -0.43 -29.11
C LEU A 262 38.60 -0.28 -28.32
N VAL A 263 38.59 -0.58 -27.02
CA VAL A 263 39.81 -0.49 -26.18
C VAL A 263 40.92 -1.39 -26.73
N ARG A 264 40.59 -2.64 -27.13
CA ARG A 264 41.56 -3.58 -27.69
C ARG A 264 42.13 -3.12 -29.01
N THR A 265 41.32 -2.43 -29.85
CA THR A 265 41.76 -1.86 -31.13
C THR A 265 42.74 -0.70 -30.87
N ASP A 266 42.44 0.19 -29.92
CA ASP A 266 43.30 1.31 -29.55
C ASP A 266 44.65 0.83 -28.98
N GLU A 267 44.63 -0.22 -28.12
CA GLU A 267 45.86 -0.83 -27.60
C GLU A 267 46.73 -1.41 -28.71
N MET A 268 46.15 -2.10 -29.72
CA MET A 268 46.88 -2.63 -30.87
C MET A 268 47.48 -1.51 -31.73
N VAL A 269 46.75 -0.41 -31.97
CA VAL A 269 47.27 0.73 -32.73
C VAL A 269 48.44 1.40 -32.01
N ILE A 270 48.35 1.54 -30.67
CA ILE A 270 49.45 2.09 -29.86
C ILE A 270 50.69 1.18 -29.87
N MET A 271 50.50 -0.14 -29.84
CA MET A 271 51.60 -1.10 -29.94
C MET A 271 52.31 -1.05 -31.28
N GLN A 272 51.55 -0.93 -32.39
CA GLN A 272 52.11 -0.79 -33.74
C GLN A 272 52.84 0.52 -33.95
N SER A 273 52.42 1.61 -33.28
CA SER A 273 53.10 2.92 -33.41
C SER A 273 54.43 3.01 -32.63
N LYS A 274 54.73 2.04 -31.74
CA LYS A 274 55.96 1.97 -30.98
C LYS A 274 57.03 1.01 -31.53
N LEU A 275 56.71 0.29 -32.61
CA LEU A 275 57.60 -0.54 -33.39
C LEU A 275 58.12 0.23 -34.61
#